data_e8ee8b536df0b4748be3a0d291bd2551
#
_entry.id   e8ee8b536df0b4748be3a0d291bd2551
#
_cell.length_a   1.000
_cell.length_b   1.000
_cell.length_c   1.000
_cell.angle_alpha   90.00
_cell.angle_beta   90.00
_cell.angle_gamma   90.00
#
_symmetry.space_group_name_H-M   'P 1'
#
loop_
_entity.id
_entity.type
_entity.pdbx_description
1 polymer ?
#
loop_
_entity_poly.entity_id
_entity_poly.type
_entity_poly.pdbx_seq_one_letter_code
_entity_poly.pdbx_strand_id
1 'polypeptide(L)'
;MKKRIALLFLLACALLPWGAKAERLPTDSTVHEDKAKSSLFAIPPPQIRFHNVTMTTRSIGIGGILLGDTYLTPLSYGGTHFSFVSQSLHRGYRRQRESSLARGSLFAYTPRTLDPKWLHHTLFSLGYARTLNPAGNANIHTLELSYSRSLLRQVAYGTWGELFAGGALAGRAEGLYSTRNGNNPGTIHASVGLNTAVLYSFRFGNDRFPILAKLYAETRLAGAMFSQEFGESYYELYYFSPIGRRIHFAHPLNAPSLRAVAGFDLPILDYCTLHLGYYLSLERQMINHLRYYRSTHSLLVGFTTTALPLGGRRMARSSQPPLPL
;
A
#
# COMPACT_ATOMS: atom_id res chain seq x y z
N MET A 1 24.07 -12.74 7.83
CA MET A 1 22.89 -11.91 7.54
C MET A 1 21.67 -12.68 7.05
N LYS A 2 21.79 -13.79 6.29
CA LYS A 2 20.66 -14.59 5.77
C LYS A 2 19.72 -15.18 6.85
N LYS A 3 20.24 -15.53 8.03
CA LYS A 3 19.45 -16.12 9.13
C LYS A 3 18.55 -15.11 9.89
N ARG A 4 18.86 -13.82 9.88
CA ARG A 4 18.10 -12.78 10.60
C ARG A 4 16.85 -12.29 9.85
N ILE A 5 16.85 -12.34 8.51
CA ILE A 5 15.69 -11.95 7.70
C ILE A 5 14.61 -13.05 7.73
N ALA A 6 15.03 -14.33 7.73
CA ALA A 6 14.11 -15.45 7.88
C ALA A 6 13.43 -15.47 9.26
N LEU A 7 14.14 -15.03 10.31
CA LEU A 7 13.59 -14.95 11.66
C LEU A 7 12.52 -13.86 11.81
N LEU A 8 12.67 -12.73 11.12
CA LEU A 8 11.66 -11.65 11.10
C LEU A 8 10.37 -12.07 10.35
N PHE A 9 10.51 -12.86 9.30
CA PHE A 9 9.35 -13.42 8.58
C PHE A 9 8.63 -14.49 9.40
N LEU A 10 9.37 -15.33 10.13
CA LEU A 10 8.81 -16.33 11.06
C LEU A 10 8.17 -15.67 12.28
N LEU A 11 8.72 -14.57 12.81
CA LEU A 11 8.10 -13.82 13.90
C LEU A 11 6.80 -13.13 13.47
N ALA A 12 6.72 -12.62 12.25
CA ALA A 12 5.49 -12.04 11.70
C ALA A 12 4.39 -13.10 11.51
N CYS A 13 4.76 -14.34 11.15
CA CYS A 13 3.82 -15.45 11.07
C CYS A 13 3.44 -16.05 12.45
N ALA A 14 4.31 -15.94 13.45
CA ALA A 14 4.07 -16.46 14.80
C ALA A 14 3.19 -15.54 15.66
N LEU A 15 3.02 -14.28 15.27
CA LEU A 15 2.10 -13.33 15.93
C LEU A 15 0.64 -13.43 15.46
N LEU A 16 0.36 -14.30 14.50
CA LEU A 16 -1.01 -14.64 14.18
C LEU A 16 -1.51 -15.65 15.23
N PRO A 17 -2.62 -15.37 15.94
CA PRO A 17 -3.17 -16.32 16.91
C PRO A 17 -3.60 -17.59 16.15
N TRP A 18 -2.82 -18.64 16.28
CA TRP A 18 -3.14 -19.99 15.81
C TRP A 18 -4.30 -20.50 16.65
N GLY A 19 -5.52 -20.43 16.10
CA GLY A 19 -6.69 -20.96 16.78
C GLY A 19 -8.01 -20.25 16.50
N ALA A 20 -8.06 -19.22 15.65
CA ALA A 20 -9.33 -18.66 15.22
C ALA A 20 -10.06 -19.66 14.32
N LYS A 21 -10.98 -20.48 14.88
CA LYS A 21 -11.97 -21.23 14.11
C LYS A 21 -12.69 -20.22 13.22
N ALA A 22 -12.63 -20.42 11.90
CA ALA A 22 -13.44 -19.69 10.95
C ALA A 22 -14.91 -20.05 11.22
N GLU A 23 -15.61 -19.22 11.96
CA GLU A 23 -17.06 -19.31 12.10
C GLU A 23 -17.69 -19.01 10.74
N ARG A 24 -18.40 -19.99 10.22
CA ARG A 24 -19.25 -19.81 9.03
C ARG A 24 -20.35 -18.82 9.41
N LEU A 25 -20.51 -17.80 8.61
CA LEU A 25 -21.61 -16.85 8.71
C LEU A 25 -22.94 -17.60 8.73
N PRO A 26 -23.81 -17.36 9.72
CA PRO A 26 -25.19 -17.84 9.68
C PRO A 26 -25.93 -17.14 8.55
N THR A 27 -26.66 -17.92 7.75
CA THR A 27 -27.44 -17.46 6.58
C THR A 27 -28.84 -17.02 6.98
N ASP A 28 -29.14 -16.77 8.23
CA ASP A 28 -30.49 -16.41 8.60
C ASP A 28 -30.55 -15.22 9.56
N SER A 29 -31.49 -14.33 9.25
CA SER A 29 -31.78 -13.07 9.89
C SER A 29 -32.69 -13.26 11.12
N THR A 30 -32.10 -13.62 12.24
CA THR A 30 -32.75 -13.39 13.53
C THR A 30 -31.74 -12.70 14.45
N VAL A 31 -31.98 -11.40 14.65
CA VAL A 31 -31.24 -10.59 15.60
C VAL A 31 -31.66 -11.03 17.00
N HIS A 32 -30.88 -11.93 17.59
CA HIS A 32 -30.88 -12.06 19.04
C HIS A 32 -29.88 -11.07 19.63
N GLU A 33 -30.39 -10.15 20.44
CA GLU A 33 -29.58 -9.28 21.29
C GLU A 33 -28.85 -10.11 22.35
N ASP A 34 -27.69 -10.64 22.00
CA ASP A 34 -26.75 -11.09 23.00
C ASP A 34 -26.03 -9.88 23.60
N LYS A 35 -26.32 -9.59 24.85
CA LYS A 35 -25.60 -8.64 25.69
C LYS A 35 -24.14 -9.05 25.78
N ALA A 36 -23.34 -8.64 24.79
CA ALA A 36 -21.90 -8.80 24.81
C ALA A 36 -21.33 -7.99 25.98
N LYS A 37 -20.68 -8.67 26.91
CA LYS A 37 -19.86 -8.05 27.94
C LYS A 37 -18.85 -7.12 27.27
N SER A 38 -19.00 -5.81 27.52
CA SER A 38 -18.10 -4.78 26.99
C SER A 38 -16.67 -5.06 27.46
N SER A 39 -15.83 -5.51 26.56
CA SER A 39 -14.39 -5.46 26.80
C SER A 39 -13.95 -4.00 26.73
N LEU A 40 -13.19 -3.53 27.71
CA LEU A 40 -12.73 -2.15 27.88
C LEU A 40 -11.95 -1.55 26.68
N PHE A 41 -11.66 -2.35 25.64
CA PHE A 41 -10.74 -1.98 24.56
C PHE A 41 -11.29 -2.15 23.14
N ALA A 42 -12.49 -2.69 22.94
CA ALA A 42 -13.06 -2.86 21.61
C ALA A 42 -14.39 -2.13 21.50
N ILE A 43 -14.40 -1.02 20.82
CA ILE A 43 -15.64 -0.36 20.39
C ILE A 43 -16.17 -1.17 19.22
N PRO A 44 -17.41 -1.75 19.27
CA PRO A 44 -17.98 -2.36 18.08
C PRO A 44 -17.98 -1.31 16.97
N PRO A 45 -17.58 -1.67 15.73
CA PRO A 45 -17.56 -0.70 14.66
C PRO A 45 -18.96 -0.10 14.56
N PRO A 46 -19.11 1.24 14.59
CA PRO A 46 -20.41 1.85 14.43
C PRO A 46 -20.99 1.31 13.13
N GLN A 47 -22.23 0.81 13.17
CA GLN A 47 -22.95 0.36 11.99
C GLN A 47 -23.32 1.57 11.12
N ILE A 48 -22.34 2.35 10.74
CA ILE A 48 -22.51 3.48 9.85
C ILE A 48 -22.67 2.89 8.44
N ARG A 49 -23.90 2.74 8.01
CA ARG A 49 -24.28 2.33 6.66
C ARG A 49 -24.01 3.45 5.64
N PHE A 50 -22.80 3.99 5.62
CA PHE A 50 -22.42 4.97 4.61
C PHE A 50 -22.00 4.26 3.33
N HIS A 51 -22.77 4.44 2.29
CA HIS A 51 -22.67 3.69 1.05
C HIS A 51 -21.55 4.14 0.10
N ASN A 52 -20.75 5.15 0.40
CA ASN A 52 -19.71 5.66 -0.51
C ASN A 52 -18.59 6.41 0.22
N VAL A 53 -18.09 5.86 1.30
CA VAL A 53 -17.02 6.54 2.06
C VAL A 53 -15.67 6.26 1.42
N THR A 54 -14.97 7.31 1.01
CA THR A 54 -13.56 7.25 0.63
C THR A 54 -12.74 7.94 1.69
N MET A 55 -11.87 7.18 2.34
CA MET A 55 -10.91 7.71 3.31
C MET A 55 -9.58 7.93 2.60
N THR A 56 -9.07 9.15 2.62
CA THR A 56 -7.78 9.50 2.01
C THR A 56 -6.85 10.08 3.06
N THR A 57 -5.68 9.45 3.21
CA THR A 57 -4.59 9.89 4.08
C THR A 57 -3.48 10.45 3.21
N ARG A 58 -3.00 11.66 3.50
CA ARG A 58 -1.87 12.30 2.84
C ARG A 58 -0.84 12.68 3.90
N SER A 59 0.40 12.22 3.71
CA SER A 59 1.46 12.36 4.70
C SER A 59 2.75 12.78 4.04
N ILE A 60 3.52 13.57 4.75
CA ILE A 60 4.94 13.82 4.47
C ILE A 60 5.78 13.02 5.46
N GLY A 61 6.95 12.59 5.03
CA GLY A 61 7.83 11.77 5.86
C GLY A 61 9.29 12.15 5.74
N ILE A 62 10.00 11.90 6.82
CA ILE A 62 11.45 12.00 6.89
C ILE A 62 12.01 10.72 7.51
N GLY A 63 13.15 10.26 7.00
CA GLY A 63 13.77 9.04 7.49
C GLY A 63 15.13 8.77 6.88
N GLY A 64 15.49 7.50 6.84
CA GLY A 64 16.76 7.03 6.33
C GLY A 64 16.60 6.17 5.07
N ILE A 65 17.67 6.14 4.30
CA ILE A 65 17.84 5.25 3.14
C ILE A 65 19.21 4.59 3.18
N LEU A 66 19.24 3.31 2.82
CA LEU A 66 20.46 2.58 2.47
C LEU A 66 20.30 2.08 1.03
N LEU A 67 21.27 2.41 0.19
CA LEU A 67 21.26 2.17 -1.24
C LEU A 67 22.57 1.52 -1.70
N GLY A 68 22.50 0.57 -2.61
CA GLY A 68 23.64 0.05 -3.35
C GLY A 68 23.23 -0.34 -4.75
N ASP A 69 24.02 0.10 -5.73
CA ASP A 69 23.82 -0.18 -7.15
C ASP A 69 25.17 -0.42 -7.81
N THR A 70 25.43 -1.69 -8.15
CA THR A 70 26.72 -2.09 -8.73
C THR A 70 26.94 -1.59 -10.16
N TYR A 71 25.90 -1.06 -10.82
CA TYR A 71 26.08 -0.38 -12.09
C TYR A 71 26.77 0.98 -11.91
N LEU A 72 26.42 1.72 -10.86
CA LEU A 72 27.04 3.01 -10.55
C LEU A 72 28.34 2.85 -9.75
N THR A 73 28.33 1.95 -8.75
CA THR A 73 29.43 1.80 -7.81
C THR A 73 29.26 0.53 -6.96
N PRO A 74 30.35 -0.15 -6.60
CA PRO A 74 30.27 -1.30 -5.69
C PRO A 74 29.99 -0.92 -4.22
N LEU A 75 29.98 0.36 -3.87
CA LEU A 75 29.85 0.85 -2.51
C LEU A 75 28.38 1.00 -2.12
N SER A 76 28.13 0.89 -0.81
CA SER A 76 26.84 1.21 -0.21
C SER A 76 26.77 2.69 0.18
N TYR A 77 25.63 3.31 -0.05
CA TYR A 77 25.36 4.71 0.27
C TYR A 77 24.24 4.81 1.30
N GLY A 78 24.43 5.64 2.31
CA GLY A 78 23.43 5.93 3.32
C GLY A 78 23.09 7.41 3.36
N GLY A 79 21.87 7.76 3.74
CA GLY A 79 21.48 9.16 3.78
C GLY A 79 20.07 9.42 4.28
N THR A 80 19.66 10.68 4.12
CA THR A 80 18.32 11.13 4.50
C THR A 80 17.35 10.97 3.34
N HIS A 81 16.17 10.49 3.64
CA HIS A 81 15.07 10.30 2.71
C HIS A 81 13.87 11.16 3.11
N PHE A 82 13.32 11.87 2.15
CA PHE A 82 12.07 12.62 2.24
C PHE A 82 11.02 11.91 1.40
N SER A 83 9.82 11.77 1.93
CA SER A 83 8.73 11.09 1.25
C SER A 83 7.42 11.86 1.34
N PHE A 84 6.61 11.73 0.29
CA PHE A 84 5.20 12.02 0.29
C PHE A 84 4.46 10.71 0.06
N VAL A 85 3.53 10.37 0.94
CA VAL A 85 2.74 9.13 0.87
C VAL A 85 1.27 9.47 0.89
N SER A 86 0.53 9.00 -0.11
CA SER A 86 -0.93 9.15 -0.19
C SER A 86 -1.58 7.77 -0.24
N GLN A 87 -2.50 7.51 0.68
CA GLN A 87 -3.29 6.30 0.74
C GLN A 87 -4.77 6.63 0.56
N SER A 88 -5.49 5.84 -0.21
CA SER A 88 -6.94 5.96 -0.36
C SER A 88 -7.59 4.60 -0.16
N LEU A 89 -8.55 4.55 0.75
CA LEU A 89 -9.35 3.38 1.08
C LEU A 89 -10.78 3.61 0.62
N HIS A 90 -11.30 2.70 -0.19
CA HIS A 90 -12.67 2.77 -0.69
C HIS A 90 -13.31 1.39 -0.59
N ARG A 91 -14.47 1.28 0.08
CA ARG A 91 -15.20 0.01 0.14
C ARG A 91 -15.88 -0.26 -1.20
N GLY A 92 -15.76 -1.52 -1.67
CA GLY A 92 -16.29 -1.96 -2.95
C GLY A 92 -17.82 -2.03 -2.99
N TYR A 93 -18.37 -2.06 -4.21
CA TYR A 93 -19.81 -2.21 -4.44
C TYR A 93 -20.11 -3.59 -5.01
N ARG A 94 -21.17 -4.20 -4.56
CA ARG A 94 -21.77 -5.35 -5.21
C ARG A 94 -22.86 -4.86 -6.17
N ARG A 95 -22.77 -5.24 -7.42
CA ARG A 95 -23.89 -5.07 -8.37
C ARG A 95 -24.97 -6.08 -7.97
N GLN A 96 -26.12 -5.60 -7.53
CA GLN A 96 -27.26 -6.45 -7.27
C GLN A 96 -27.69 -7.09 -8.60
N ARG A 97 -27.74 -8.42 -8.66
CA ARG A 97 -28.18 -9.14 -9.86
C ARG A 97 -29.69 -8.88 -10.01
N GLU A 98 -30.09 -8.22 -11.07
CA GLU A 98 -31.51 -7.98 -11.36
C GLU A 98 -32.28 -9.29 -11.42
N SER A 99 -33.42 -9.33 -10.75
CA SER A 99 -34.45 -10.32 -11.04
C SER A 99 -34.86 -10.15 -12.53
N SER A 100 -35.04 -11.24 -13.21
CA SER A 100 -35.33 -11.33 -14.67
C SER A 100 -36.53 -10.50 -15.17
N LEU A 101 -37.33 -9.97 -14.26
CA LEU A 101 -38.52 -9.14 -14.54
C LEU A 101 -38.21 -7.68 -14.94
N ALA A 102 -37.03 -7.16 -14.60
CA ALA A 102 -36.67 -5.75 -14.88
C ALA A 102 -35.88 -5.55 -16.19
N ARG A 103 -35.67 -6.58 -17.00
CA ARG A 103 -34.82 -6.55 -18.20
C ARG A 103 -35.37 -5.74 -19.39
N GLY A 104 -36.61 -5.25 -19.31
CA GLY A 104 -37.26 -4.55 -20.39
C GLY A 104 -37.21 -3.02 -20.37
N SER A 105 -36.67 -2.39 -19.35
CA SER A 105 -36.63 -0.93 -19.24
C SER A 105 -35.25 -0.39 -19.55
N LEU A 106 -35.12 0.42 -20.62
CA LEU A 106 -33.92 1.17 -20.98
C LEU A 106 -33.42 2.13 -19.88
N PHE A 107 -34.25 2.38 -18.85
CA PHE A 107 -33.98 3.28 -17.72
C PHE A 107 -33.92 2.56 -16.37
N ALA A 108 -33.90 1.22 -16.36
CA ALA A 108 -33.86 0.46 -15.13
C ALA A 108 -32.56 0.75 -14.38
N TYR A 109 -32.70 1.48 -13.28
CA TYR A 109 -31.62 1.75 -12.33
C TYR A 109 -31.40 0.53 -11.45
N THR A 110 -30.26 -0.10 -11.55
CA THR A 110 -29.83 -1.15 -10.63
C THR A 110 -29.10 -0.52 -9.44
N PRO A 111 -29.70 -0.52 -8.24
CA PRO A 111 -29.00 -0.04 -7.06
C PRO A 111 -27.75 -0.90 -6.82
N ARG A 112 -26.60 -0.26 -6.65
CA ARG A 112 -25.38 -0.92 -6.23
C ARG A 112 -25.33 -0.92 -4.72
N THR A 113 -25.47 -2.10 -4.12
CA THR A 113 -25.26 -2.25 -2.67
C THR A 113 -23.77 -2.35 -2.36
N LEU A 114 -23.33 -1.74 -1.26
CA LEU A 114 -21.98 -1.95 -0.75
C LEU A 114 -21.80 -3.43 -0.43
N ASP A 115 -20.73 -4.01 -0.95
CA ASP A 115 -20.24 -5.27 -0.43
C ASP A 115 -19.15 -4.96 0.62
N PRO A 116 -19.46 -5.08 1.92
CA PRO A 116 -18.52 -4.74 2.98
C PRO A 116 -17.27 -5.63 2.96
N LYS A 117 -17.31 -6.74 2.23
CA LYS A 117 -16.22 -7.72 2.11
C LYS A 117 -15.11 -7.27 1.16
N TRP A 118 -15.37 -6.31 0.26
CA TRP A 118 -14.38 -5.85 -0.72
C TRP A 118 -13.91 -4.43 -0.41
N LEU A 119 -12.59 -4.25 -0.44
CA LEU A 119 -11.91 -3.00 -0.19
C LEU A 119 -10.96 -2.70 -1.35
N HIS A 120 -11.05 -1.52 -1.92
CA HIS A 120 -10.06 -0.97 -2.83
C HIS A 120 -9.09 -0.10 -2.02
N HIS A 121 -7.82 -0.40 -2.12
CA HIS A 121 -6.77 0.43 -1.54
C HIS A 121 -5.86 0.93 -2.64
N THR A 122 -5.50 2.20 -2.58
CA THR A 122 -4.53 2.83 -3.49
C THR A 122 -3.42 3.41 -2.64
N LEU A 123 -2.18 3.11 -3.01
CA LEU A 123 -0.99 3.66 -2.38
C LEU A 123 -0.15 4.36 -3.45
N PHE A 124 0.13 5.63 -3.25
CA PHE A 124 1.04 6.43 -4.04
C PHE A 124 2.17 6.92 -3.15
N SER A 125 3.41 6.85 -3.60
CA SER A 125 4.53 7.47 -2.92
C SER A 125 5.46 8.17 -3.89
N LEU A 126 5.97 9.31 -3.46
CA LEU A 126 7.05 10.07 -4.09
C LEU A 126 8.16 10.22 -3.06
N GLY A 127 9.39 9.88 -3.43
CA GLY A 127 10.54 9.94 -2.54
C GLY A 127 11.73 10.64 -3.19
N TYR A 128 12.46 11.42 -2.39
CA TYR A 128 13.74 11.98 -2.73
C TYR A 128 14.76 11.69 -1.65
N ALA A 129 15.96 11.31 -2.03
CA ALA A 129 17.05 11.15 -1.08
C ALA A 129 18.37 11.68 -1.63
N ARG A 130 19.19 12.15 -0.69
CA ARG A 130 20.60 12.40 -0.89
C ARG A 130 21.38 11.44 -0.02
N THR A 131 22.20 10.62 -0.64
CA THR A 131 23.01 9.61 0.05
C THR A 131 24.49 9.88 -0.12
N LEU A 132 25.27 9.48 0.87
CA LEU A 132 26.71 9.61 0.93
C LEU A 132 27.36 8.23 1.00
N ASN A 133 28.52 8.07 0.40
CA ASN A 133 29.35 6.89 0.61
C ASN A 133 29.98 6.91 2.01
N PRO A 134 30.57 5.79 2.50
CA PRO A 134 31.19 5.73 3.82
C PRO A 134 32.32 6.74 4.04
N ALA A 135 33.02 7.15 2.96
CA ALA A 135 34.08 8.15 3.02
C ALA A 135 33.58 9.60 2.99
N GLY A 136 32.27 9.84 2.80
CA GLY A 136 31.68 11.17 2.78
C GLY A 136 32.03 12.03 1.54
N ASN A 137 32.69 11.47 0.54
CA ASN A 137 33.24 12.20 -0.61
C ASN A 137 32.52 11.97 -1.94
N ALA A 138 31.44 11.21 -1.96
CA ALA A 138 30.61 10.96 -3.13
C ALA A 138 29.13 10.88 -2.75
N ASN A 139 28.28 11.50 -3.58
CA ASN A 139 26.83 11.56 -3.39
C ASN A 139 26.11 10.78 -4.48
N ILE A 140 25.00 10.14 -4.12
CA ILE A 140 23.98 9.69 -5.04
C ILE A 140 22.65 10.37 -4.66
N HIS A 141 22.05 11.03 -5.65
CA HIS A 141 20.70 11.58 -5.54
C HIS A 141 19.72 10.56 -6.10
N THR A 142 18.62 10.34 -5.40
CA THR A 142 17.56 9.42 -5.85
C THR A 142 16.23 10.13 -5.90
N LEU A 143 15.45 9.84 -6.95
CA LEU A 143 14.07 10.25 -7.08
C LEU A 143 13.23 9.01 -7.36
N GLU A 144 12.26 8.73 -6.51
CA GLU A 144 11.38 7.56 -6.63
C GLU A 144 9.93 7.98 -6.81
N LEU A 145 9.26 7.27 -7.69
CA LEU A 145 7.80 7.32 -7.86
C LEU A 145 7.26 5.90 -7.76
N SER A 146 6.26 5.68 -6.94
CA SER A 146 5.57 4.40 -6.91
C SER A 146 4.06 4.53 -6.75
N TYR A 147 3.35 3.61 -7.36
CA TYR A 147 1.90 3.53 -7.34
C TYR A 147 1.47 2.08 -7.22
N SER A 148 0.49 1.79 -6.37
CA SER A 148 -0.20 0.51 -6.37
C SER A 148 -1.69 0.68 -6.16
N ARG A 149 -2.45 -0.23 -6.76
CA ARG A 149 -3.89 -0.35 -6.58
C ARG A 149 -4.23 -1.78 -6.22
N SER A 150 -4.75 -1.95 -5.01
CA SER A 150 -5.08 -3.25 -4.44
C SER A 150 -6.58 -3.48 -4.45
N LEU A 151 -6.96 -4.73 -4.71
CA LEU A 151 -8.29 -5.25 -4.45
C LEU A 151 -8.18 -6.29 -3.34
N LEU A 152 -8.75 -5.97 -2.20
CA LEU A 152 -8.65 -6.76 -0.97
C LEU A 152 -10.02 -7.28 -0.58
N ARG A 153 -10.06 -8.52 -0.09
CA ARG A 153 -11.26 -9.15 0.47
C ARG A 153 -11.08 -9.28 1.98
N GLN A 154 -12.12 -9.00 2.73
CA GLN A 154 -12.16 -9.27 4.16
C GLN A 154 -12.06 -10.78 4.40
N VAL A 155 -11.00 -11.21 5.08
CA VAL A 155 -10.73 -12.62 5.38
C VAL A 155 -11.06 -12.96 6.82
N ALA A 156 -10.96 -11.98 7.73
CA ALA A 156 -11.32 -12.15 9.12
C ALA A 156 -11.76 -10.81 9.75
N TYR A 157 -12.60 -10.88 10.75
CA TYR A 157 -13.03 -9.73 11.55
C TYR A 157 -13.45 -10.18 12.96
N GLY A 158 -13.34 -9.28 13.90
CA GLY A 158 -13.72 -9.55 15.30
C GLY A 158 -13.42 -8.36 16.21
N THR A 159 -13.46 -8.58 17.50
CA THR A 159 -13.10 -7.57 18.50
C THR A 159 -11.63 -7.10 18.38
N TRP A 160 -10.79 -7.90 17.75
CA TRP A 160 -9.39 -7.60 17.46
C TRP A 160 -9.18 -6.80 16.17
N GLY A 161 -10.25 -6.48 15.42
CA GLY A 161 -10.19 -5.67 14.20
C GLY A 161 -10.61 -6.41 12.95
N GLU A 162 -10.25 -5.84 11.81
CA GLU A 162 -10.55 -6.35 10.46
C GLU A 162 -9.27 -6.66 9.71
N LEU A 163 -9.22 -7.83 9.09
CA LEU A 163 -8.13 -8.27 8.24
C LEU A 163 -8.62 -8.45 6.80
N PHE A 164 -7.94 -7.80 5.88
CA PHE A 164 -8.18 -7.91 4.44
C PHE A 164 -6.94 -8.46 3.75
N ALA A 165 -7.13 -9.34 2.77
CA ALA A 165 -6.06 -9.88 1.95
C ALA A 165 -6.48 -9.94 0.49
N GLY A 166 -5.51 -9.81 -0.41
CA GLY A 166 -5.79 -9.84 -1.85
C GLY A 166 -4.57 -9.54 -2.71
N GLY A 167 -4.83 -9.00 -3.90
CA GLY A 167 -3.80 -8.65 -4.87
C GLY A 167 -3.72 -7.16 -5.14
N ALA A 168 -2.56 -6.72 -5.60
CA ALA A 168 -2.31 -5.37 -6.05
C ALA A 168 -1.62 -5.36 -7.41
N LEU A 169 -2.00 -4.41 -8.28
CA LEU A 169 -1.21 -4.02 -9.43
C LEU A 169 -0.31 -2.87 -8.98
N ALA A 170 1.00 -3.05 -9.10
CA ALA A 170 1.98 -2.09 -8.64
C ALA A 170 2.95 -1.69 -9.75
N GLY A 171 3.30 -0.41 -9.79
CA GLY A 171 4.31 0.16 -10.67
C GLY A 171 5.28 1.02 -9.86
N ARG A 172 6.54 1.02 -10.27
CA ARG A 172 7.59 1.82 -9.66
C ARG A 172 8.59 2.28 -10.71
N ALA A 173 9.05 3.50 -10.56
CA ALA A 173 10.17 4.07 -11.30
C ALA A 173 11.07 4.82 -10.33
N GLU A 174 12.37 4.67 -10.49
CA GLU A 174 13.39 5.34 -9.69
C GLU A 174 14.56 5.73 -10.58
N GLY A 175 15.01 6.97 -10.43
CA GLY A 175 16.23 7.48 -11.04
C GLY A 175 17.30 7.71 -9.98
N LEU A 176 18.53 7.27 -10.28
CA LEU A 176 19.70 7.52 -9.46
C LEU A 176 20.69 8.36 -10.25
N TYR A 177 21.32 9.32 -9.59
CA TYR A 177 22.34 10.18 -10.17
C TYR A 177 23.55 10.30 -9.25
N SER A 178 24.70 9.83 -9.71
CA SER A 178 25.98 9.90 -9.00
C SER A 178 26.77 11.13 -9.44
N THR A 179 27.09 12.00 -8.50
CA THR A 179 27.84 13.25 -8.79
C THR A 179 29.31 13.01 -9.14
N ARG A 180 29.83 11.81 -8.87
CA ARG A 180 31.26 11.48 -9.06
C ARG A 180 31.55 10.66 -10.30
N ASN A 181 30.56 9.99 -10.86
CA ASN A 181 30.75 9.13 -12.04
C ASN A 181 30.59 9.97 -13.31
N GLY A 182 31.67 10.22 -14.01
CA GLY A 182 31.68 11.06 -15.22
C GLY A 182 31.16 10.36 -16.49
N ASN A 183 31.34 9.05 -16.60
CA ASN A 183 30.99 8.31 -17.83
C ASN A 183 29.52 7.87 -17.82
N ASN A 184 29.04 7.28 -16.70
CA ASN A 184 27.68 6.80 -16.53
C ASN A 184 27.12 7.32 -15.20
N PRO A 185 26.74 8.63 -15.11
CA PRO A 185 26.38 9.24 -13.85
C PRO A 185 25.01 8.82 -13.34
N GLY A 186 24.16 8.20 -14.16
CA GLY A 186 22.81 7.84 -13.74
C GLY A 186 22.40 6.41 -14.05
N THR A 187 21.35 5.96 -13.42
CA THR A 187 20.67 4.70 -13.72
C THR A 187 19.18 4.84 -13.43
N ILE A 188 18.40 3.99 -14.08
CA ILE A 188 16.95 3.93 -13.91
C ILE A 188 16.56 2.52 -13.52
N HIS A 189 15.77 2.40 -12.46
CA HIS A 189 15.11 1.17 -12.06
C HIS A 189 13.60 1.34 -12.24
N ALA A 190 12.99 0.52 -13.07
CA ALA A 190 11.56 0.52 -13.30
C ALA A 190 11.00 -0.88 -13.18
N SER A 191 9.82 -1.02 -12.61
CA SER A 191 9.14 -2.30 -12.52
C SER A 191 7.62 -2.12 -12.50
N VAL A 192 6.92 -3.10 -13.05
CA VAL A 192 5.47 -3.24 -12.98
C VAL A 192 5.13 -4.69 -12.70
N GLY A 193 4.12 -4.94 -11.88
CA GLY A 193 3.78 -6.32 -11.57
C GLY A 193 2.60 -6.47 -10.64
N LEU A 194 2.30 -7.73 -10.36
CA LEU A 194 1.30 -8.17 -9.42
C LEU A 194 1.97 -8.43 -8.07
N ASN A 195 1.40 -7.85 -7.02
CA ASN A 195 1.81 -8.04 -5.64
C ASN A 195 0.69 -8.76 -4.88
N THR A 196 1.06 -9.52 -3.86
CA THR A 196 0.13 -9.89 -2.78
C THR A 196 0.07 -8.74 -1.79
N ALA A 197 -1.11 -8.48 -1.24
CA ALA A 197 -1.32 -7.36 -0.33
C ALA A 197 -2.23 -7.75 0.83
N VAL A 198 -1.93 -7.19 2.00
CA VAL A 198 -2.67 -7.36 3.24
C VAL A 198 -2.91 -6.00 3.88
N LEU A 199 -4.11 -5.80 4.42
CA LEU A 199 -4.44 -4.64 5.23
C LEU A 199 -5.10 -5.11 6.52
N TYR A 200 -4.57 -4.64 7.62
CA TYR A 200 -5.15 -4.82 8.95
C TYR A 200 -5.59 -3.47 9.49
N SER A 201 -6.78 -3.42 10.07
CA SER A 201 -7.30 -2.22 10.73
C SER A 201 -7.91 -2.58 12.07
N PHE A 202 -7.58 -1.77 13.07
CA PHE A 202 -8.08 -1.94 14.43
C PHE A 202 -8.46 -0.59 15.00
N ARG A 203 -9.67 -0.53 15.60
CA ARG A 203 -10.17 0.68 16.25
C ARG A 203 -10.16 0.47 17.76
N PHE A 204 -9.63 1.45 18.48
CA PHE A 204 -9.58 1.46 19.94
C PHE A 204 -9.77 2.87 20.48
N GLY A 205 -9.82 3.03 21.79
CA GLY A 205 -10.11 4.29 22.45
C GLY A 205 -11.55 4.34 22.97
N ASN A 206 -12.06 5.54 23.22
CA ASN A 206 -13.41 5.77 23.68
C ASN A 206 -14.27 6.46 22.59
N ASP A 207 -15.57 6.61 22.82
CA ASP A 207 -16.49 7.22 21.84
C ASP A 207 -16.14 8.69 21.50
N ARG A 208 -15.49 9.40 22.43
CA ARG A 208 -15.04 10.79 22.23
C ARG A 208 -13.72 10.88 21.47
N PHE A 209 -12.87 9.85 21.58
CA PHE A 209 -11.56 9.82 20.95
C PHE A 209 -11.26 8.43 20.36
N PRO A 210 -11.93 8.05 19.25
CA PRO A 210 -11.72 6.77 18.59
C PRO A 210 -10.44 6.82 17.75
N ILE A 211 -9.44 6.02 18.09
CA ILE A 211 -8.19 5.89 17.36
C ILE A 211 -8.30 4.73 16.38
N LEU A 212 -7.90 4.95 15.12
CA LEU A 212 -7.84 3.89 14.11
C LEU A 212 -6.38 3.55 13.81
N ALA A 213 -5.95 2.34 14.18
CA ALA A 213 -4.68 1.77 13.74
C ALA A 213 -4.85 1.08 12.39
N LYS A 214 -3.90 1.30 11.48
CA LYS A 214 -3.85 0.68 10.15
C LYS A 214 -2.47 0.14 9.87
N LEU A 215 -2.40 -1.06 9.28
CA LEU A 215 -1.18 -1.65 8.75
C LEU A 215 -1.49 -2.18 7.36
N TYR A 216 -0.84 -1.64 6.36
CA TYR A 216 -0.86 -2.15 5.00
C TYR A 216 0.52 -2.70 4.65
N ALA A 217 0.56 -3.86 3.99
CA ALA A 217 1.80 -4.43 3.47
C ALA A 217 1.54 -5.10 2.13
N GLU A 218 2.49 -4.97 1.21
CA GLU A 218 2.47 -5.64 -0.08
C GLU A 218 3.85 -6.16 -0.45
N THR A 219 3.89 -7.30 -1.16
CA THR A 219 5.12 -7.92 -1.64
C THR A 219 4.92 -8.44 -3.06
N ARG A 220 5.98 -8.38 -3.88
CA ARG A 220 5.96 -8.83 -5.27
C ARG A 220 5.68 -10.32 -5.37
N LEU A 221 4.75 -10.67 -6.25
CA LEU A 221 4.47 -12.05 -6.66
C LEU A 221 5.09 -12.34 -8.03
N ALA A 222 4.81 -11.48 -9.01
CA ALA A 222 5.33 -11.61 -10.37
C ALA A 222 5.25 -10.25 -11.09
N GLY A 223 6.10 -10.04 -12.09
CA GLY A 223 6.06 -8.81 -12.87
C GLY A 223 7.14 -8.74 -13.92
N ALA A 224 7.33 -7.52 -14.44
CA ALA A 224 8.41 -7.17 -15.34
C ALA A 224 9.24 -6.04 -14.72
N MET A 225 10.54 -6.06 -14.95
CA MET A 225 11.44 -5.00 -14.53
C MET A 225 12.42 -4.67 -15.63
N PHE A 226 12.81 -3.41 -15.68
CA PHE A 226 13.88 -2.92 -16.50
C PHE A 226 15.21 -3.06 -15.75
N SER A 227 16.24 -3.58 -16.43
CA SER A 227 17.60 -3.66 -15.92
C SER A 227 18.57 -3.41 -17.06
N GLN A 228 19.57 -2.59 -16.81
CA GLN A 228 20.71 -2.41 -17.71
C GLN A 228 21.61 -3.65 -17.71
N GLU A 229 22.50 -3.76 -18.70
CA GLU A 229 23.55 -4.78 -18.73
C GLU A 229 24.81 -4.27 -18.02
N PHE A 230 25.62 -5.20 -17.51
CA PHE A 230 26.87 -4.84 -16.84
C PHE A 230 27.84 -4.21 -17.84
N GLY A 231 28.38 -3.04 -17.50
CA GLY A 231 29.34 -2.31 -18.35
C GLY A 231 28.72 -1.57 -19.55
N GLU A 232 27.39 -1.62 -19.72
CA GLU A 232 26.71 -0.93 -20.81
C GLU A 232 26.78 0.59 -20.64
N SER A 233 27.30 1.29 -21.67
CA SER A 233 27.33 2.75 -21.70
C SER A 233 25.98 3.34 -22.12
N TYR A 234 25.74 4.64 -21.87
CA TYR A 234 24.52 5.32 -22.35
C TYR A 234 24.41 5.33 -23.87
N TYR A 235 25.54 5.38 -24.58
CA TYR A 235 25.58 5.32 -26.02
C TYR A 235 25.08 3.98 -26.53
N GLU A 236 25.54 2.87 -25.95
CA GLU A 236 25.07 1.52 -26.27
C GLU A 236 23.60 1.34 -25.90
N LEU A 237 23.21 1.89 -24.75
CA LEU A 237 21.82 1.89 -24.28
C LEU A 237 20.88 2.55 -25.28
N TYR A 238 21.28 3.65 -25.88
CA TYR A 238 20.46 4.43 -26.80
C TYR A 238 20.46 3.93 -28.23
N TYR A 239 21.64 3.51 -28.75
CA TYR A 239 21.82 3.24 -30.18
C TYR A 239 21.81 1.75 -30.54
N PHE A 240 22.28 0.85 -29.69
CA PHE A 240 22.62 -0.52 -30.09
C PHE A 240 21.76 -1.60 -29.45
N SER A 241 21.03 -1.31 -28.40
CA SER A 241 20.34 -2.37 -27.66
C SER A 241 18.82 -2.29 -27.81
N PRO A 242 18.15 -3.34 -28.30
CA PRO A 242 16.70 -3.39 -28.32
C PRO A 242 16.17 -3.42 -26.89
N ILE A 243 15.18 -2.58 -26.59
CA ILE A 243 14.53 -2.45 -25.27
C ILE A 243 14.07 -3.81 -24.72
N GLY A 244 13.68 -4.75 -25.59
CA GLY A 244 13.21 -6.07 -25.19
C GLY A 244 14.22 -6.92 -24.44
N ARG A 245 15.53 -6.73 -24.65
CA ARG A 245 16.58 -7.45 -23.91
C ARG A 245 16.77 -6.97 -22.49
N ARG A 246 16.23 -5.79 -22.15
CA ARG A 246 16.33 -5.15 -20.83
C ARG A 246 15.12 -5.34 -19.96
N ILE A 247 14.07 -5.94 -20.51
CA ILE A 247 12.86 -6.27 -19.75
C ILE A 247 12.99 -7.72 -19.29
N HIS A 248 13.06 -7.88 -17.97
CA HIS A 248 13.23 -9.16 -17.32
C HIS A 248 12.02 -9.51 -16.50
N PHE A 249 11.74 -10.82 -16.40
CA PHE A 249 10.71 -11.31 -15.49
C PHE A 249 11.15 -11.11 -14.04
N ALA A 250 10.31 -10.44 -13.25
CA ALA A 250 10.53 -10.14 -11.84
C ALA A 250 9.71 -11.07 -10.97
N HIS A 251 10.36 -11.78 -10.04
CA HIS A 251 9.73 -12.67 -9.08
C HIS A 251 10.44 -12.59 -7.72
N PRO A 252 9.90 -13.18 -6.64
CA PRO A 252 10.45 -13.02 -5.28
C PRO A 252 11.90 -13.47 -5.09
N LEU A 253 12.44 -14.33 -5.96
CA LEU A 253 13.82 -14.82 -5.84
C LEU A 253 14.84 -13.88 -6.49
N ASN A 254 14.51 -13.23 -7.62
CA ASN A 254 15.43 -12.34 -8.33
C ASN A 254 15.20 -10.85 -8.03
N ALA A 255 13.96 -10.49 -7.66
CA ALA A 255 13.56 -9.11 -7.38
C ALA A 255 12.58 -9.02 -6.19
N PRO A 256 12.95 -9.51 -4.99
CA PRO A 256 12.10 -9.37 -3.82
C PRO A 256 11.82 -7.90 -3.51
N SER A 257 10.58 -7.58 -3.20
CA SER A 257 10.17 -6.26 -2.73
C SER A 257 9.17 -6.40 -1.60
N LEU A 258 9.26 -5.48 -0.62
CA LEU A 258 8.29 -5.32 0.45
C LEU A 258 8.03 -3.84 0.62
N ARG A 259 6.76 -3.45 0.61
CA ARG A 259 6.34 -2.10 0.94
C ARG A 259 5.27 -2.17 2.02
N ALA A 260 5.45 -1.41 3.09
CA ALA A 260 4.53 -1.39 4.22
C ALA A 260 4.29 0.03 4.70
N VAL A 261 3.07 0.30 5.14
CA VAL A 261 2.67 1.53 5.81
C VAL A 261 1.87 1.16 7.04
N ALA A 262 2.37 1.57 8.19
CA ALA A 262 1.67 1.44 9.47
C ALA A 262 1.38 2.82 10.03
N GLY A 263 0.25 3.01 10.72
CA GLY A 263 -0.03 4.29 11.33
C GLY A 263 -1.31 4.33 12.14
N PHE A 264 -1.45 5.45 12.84
CA PHE A 264 -2.58 5.78 13.69
C PHE A 264 -3.26 7.04 13.17
N ASP A 265 -4.57 6.97 13.06
CA ASP A 265 -5.43 8.10 12.75
C ASP A 265 -6.07 8.60 14.04
N LEU A 266 -5.72 9.82 14.44
CA LEU A 266 -6.09 10.46 15.68
C LEU A 266 -7.08 11.60 15.38
N PRO A 267 -8.37 11.52 15.81
CA PRO A 267 -9.31 12.62 15.64
C PRO A 267 -8.94 13.77 16.59
N ILE A 268 -8.35 14.83 16.07
CA ILE A 268 -7.93 15.97 16.88
C ILE A 268 -9.03 17.02 16.95
N LEU A 269 -9.73 17.25 15.83
CA LEU A 269 -10.81 18.21 15.70
C LEU A 269 -12.01 17.52 15.02
N ASP A 270 -13.19 18.13 15.10
CA ASP A 270 -14.41 17.58 14.51
C ASP A 270 -14.29 17.24 13.01
N TYR A 271 -13.43 17.98 12.28
CA TYR A 271 -13.23 17.83 10.84
C TYR A 271 -11.83 17.41 10.45
N CYS A 272 -10.92 17.18 11.41
CA CYS A 272 -9.53 16.90 11.14
C CYS A 272 -9.03 15.69 11.91
N THR A 273 -8.49 14.73 11.17
CA THR A 273 -7.84 13.53 11.73
C THR A 273 -6.35 13.59 11.41
N LEU A 274 -5.51 13.68 12.44
CA LEU A 274 -4.06 13.61 12.32
C LEU A 274 -3.66 12.17 12.04
N HIS A 275 -2.78 11.99 11.07
CA HIS A 275 -2.13 10.71 10.79
C HIS A 275 -0.68 10.74 11.26
N LEU A 276 -0.33 9.80 12.14
CA LEU A 276 1.06 9.50 12.51
C LEU A 276 1.38 8.10 12.03
N GLY A 277 2.45 7.96 11.25
CA GLY A 277 2.74 6.68 10.62
C GLY A 277 4.21 6.39 10.38
N TYR A 278 4.45 5.22 9.85
CA TYR A 278 5.76 4.71 9.45
C TYR A 278 5.67 4.06 8.08
N TYR A 279 6.55 4.45 7.19
CA TYR A 279 6.69 3.90 5.85
C TYR A 279 7.97 3.07 5.76
N LEU A 280 7.86 1.86 5.22
CA LEU A 280 8.97 0.96 4.94
C LEU A 280 8.91 0.55 3.47
N SER A 281 10.03 0.64 2.76
CA SER A 281 10.18 0.12 1.41
C SER A 281 11.51 -0.59 1.27
N LEU A 282 11.45 -1.89 1.02
CA LEU A 282 12.61 -2.75 0.79
C LEU A 282 12.54 -3.26 -0.63
N GLU A 283 13.64 -3.12 -1.37
CA GLU A 283 13.76 -3.66 -2.72
C GLU A 283 15.14 -4.20 -2.95
N ARG A 284 15.20 -5.29 -3.70
CA ARG A 284 16.44 -5.87 -4.18
C ARG A 284 16.22 -6.40 -5.58
N GLN A 285 17.22 -6.26 -6.43
CA GLN A 285 17.24 -6.83 -7.79
C GLN A 285 18.59 -7.50 -8.00
N MET A 286 18.57 -8.66 -8.64
CA MET A 286 19.79 -9.43 -8.97
C MET A 286 19.62 -9.99 -10.39
N ILE A 287 20.09 -9.25 -11.37
CA ILE A 287 19.97 -9.57 -12.80
C ILE A 287 21.22 -9.10 -13.53
N ASN A 288 21.63 -9.82 -14.57
CA ASN A 288 22.75 -9.47 -15.47
C ASN A 288 24.06 -9.18 -14.72
N HIS A 289 24.35 -9.94 -13.66
CA HIS A 289 25.47 -9.70 -12.75
C HIS A 289 25.42 -8.37 -11.99
N LEU A 290 24.36 -7.58 -12.17
CA LEU A 290 24.10 -6.36 -11.43
C LEU A 290 23.33 -6.66 -10.13
N ARG A 291 23.69 -5.95 -9.08
CA ARG A 291 23.01 -5.98 -7.79
C ARG A 291 22.54 -4.58 -7.46
N TYR A 292 21.26 -4.45 -7.35
CA TYR A 292 20.61 -3.26 -6.78
C TYR A 292 19.90 -3.64 -5.50
N TYR A 293 20.01 -2.81 -4.47
CA TYR A 293 19.21 -2.92 -3.25
C TYR A 293 18.92 -1.54 -2.69
N ARG A 294 17.76 -1.41 -2.12
CA ARG A 294 17.31 -0.23 -1.42
C ARG A 294 16.51 -0.61 -0.19
N SER A 295 16.83 0.02 0.92
CA SER A 295 16.06 -0.02 2.16
C SER A 295 15.74 1.40 2.58
N THR A 296 14.47 1.75 2.60
CA THR A 296 13.99 3.07 2.97
C THR A 296 13.02 2.95 4.12
N HIS A 297 13.15 3.82 5.09
CA HIS A 297 12.22 3.95 6.21
C HIS A 297 11.98 5.41 6.53
N SER A 298 10.73 5.78 6.85
CA SER A 298 10.36 7.17 7.15
C SER A 298 9.26 7.24 8.20
N LEU A 299 9.37 8.16 9.12
CA LEU A 299 8.27 8.58 9.98
C LEU A 299 7.37 9.51 9.18
N LEU A 300 6.06 9.27 9.25
CA LEU A 300 5.04 9.99 8.52
C LEU A 300 4.20 10.85 9.46
N VAL A 301 3.95 12.07 9.03
CA VAL A 301 2.97 12.97 9.65
C VAL A 301 2.05 13.50 8.55
N GLY A 302 0.75 13.48 8.77
CA GLY A 302 -0.21 13.91 7.76
C GLY A 302 -1.62 14.01 8.28
N PHE A 303 -2.56 14.08 7.34
CA PHE A 303 -3.98 14.19 7.64
C PHE A 303 -4.78 13.16 6.89
N THR A 304 -5.79 12.63 7.56
CA THR A 304 -6.80 11.75 6.99
C THR A 304 -8.09 12.52 6.79
N THR A 305 -8.61 12.48 5.57
CA THR A 305 -9.89 13.09 5.20
C THR A 305 -10.87 12.01 4.77
N THR A 306 -12.12 12.16 5.16
CA THR A 306 -13.20 11.26 4.77
C THR A 306 -14.14 11.99 3.83
N ALA A 307 -14.22 11.54 2.58
CA ALA A 307 -15.11 12.12 1.58
C ALA A 307 -16.41 11.31 1.49
N LEU A 308 -17.51 12.00 1.69
CA LEU A 308 -18.87 11.53 1.46
C LEU A 308 -19.38 12.18 0.17
N PRO A 309 -19.93 11.43 -0.80
CA PRO A 309 -20.56 12.04 -1.96
C PRO A 309 -21.90 12.67 -1.56
N LEU A 310 -21.94 13.97 -1.43
CA LEU A 310 -23.12 14.74 -1.04
C LEU A 310 -24.05 15.09 -2.23
N GLY A 311 -23.72 14.67 -3.46
CA GLY A 311 -24.53 14.99 -4.63
C GLY A 311 -24.04 14.38 -5.94
N GLY A 312 -24.70 14.72 -7.05
CA GLY A 312 -24.38 14.29 -8.40
C GLY A 312 -24.76 12.84 -8.70
N ARG A 313 -24.27 12.30 -9.83
CA ARG A 313 -24.58 10.94 -10.30
C ARG A 313 -24.30 9.83 -9.28
N ARG A 314 -23.34 10.02 -8.37
CA ARG A 314 -23.03 9.06 -7.32
C ARG A 314 -24.10 9.02 -6.24
N MET A 315 -24.63 10.20 -5.86
CA MET A 315 -25.72 10.30 -4.90
C MET A 315 -27.05 9.78 -5.45
N ALA A 316 -27.37 10.12 -6.70
CA ALA A 316 -28.53 9.58 -7.40
C ALA A 316 -28.50 8.04 -7.53
N ARG A 317 -27.32 7.43 -7.40
CA ARG A 317 -27.12 5.98 -7.42
C ARG A 317 -27.05 5.35 -6.02
N SER A 318 -27.10 6.13 -4.96
CA SER A 318 -27.21 5.65 -3.59
C SER A 318 -28.68 5.51 -3.22
N SER A 319 -29.06 4.39 -2.65
CA SER A 319 -30.44 4.16 -2.17
C SER A 319 -30.77 4.87 -0.85
N GLN A 320 -29.90 5.75 -0.36
CA GLN A 320 -30.13 6.50 0.87
C GLN A 320 -30.45 7.96 0.59
N PRO A 321 -31.46 8.51 1.29
CA PRO A 321 -31.73 9.93 1.23
C PRO A 321 -30.51 10.73 1.75
N PRO A 322 -30.30 11.97 1.25
CA PRO A 322 -29.29 12.85 1.78
C PRO A 322 -29.52 13.04 3.28
N LEU A 323 -28.44 13.07 4.06
CA LEU A 323 -28.51 13.45 5.47
C LEU A 323 -29.15 14.84 5.55
N PRO A 324 -30.12 15.05 6.45
CA PRO A 324 -30.61 16.39 6.69
C PRO A 324 -29.43 17.27 7.15
N LEU A 325 -29.31 18.44 6.54
CA LEU A 325 -28.34 19.46 6.94
C LEU A 325 -28.65 19.95 8.36
#